data_6ba58a45159b1ecc0e0dc985025f2ea3
#
_entry.id   6ba58a45159b1ecc0e0dc985025f2ea3
#
_cell.length_a   1.000
_cell.length_b   1.000
_cell.length_c   1.000
_cell.angle_alpha   90.00
_cell.angle_beta   90.00
_cell.angle_gamma   90.00
#
_symmetry.space_group_name_H-M   'P 1'
#
loop_
_entity.id
_entity.type
_entity.pdbx_description
1 polymer ?
#
loop_
_entity_poly.entity_id
_entity_poly.type
_entity_poly.pdbx_seq_one_letter_code
_entity_poly.pdbx_strand_id
1 'polypeptide(L)'
;MRYTMEIKATGKLTLDAIGTLLHATMFRGKSPKKEIVKISAVIALFLAFSLVWLLLFEDAEFFAYMLAVAVMIILMLVYGWFILPRIRYKALGKMKEFVNEYTFGEESFTVSGDNGEYSENTETRYSAISKVIETEKYIFIFQTPSSVLVLEKSTVVGDISQVRYKLRSVQNMKYIFCPC
;
A
#
# COMPACT_ATOMS: atom_id res chain seq x y z
N MET A 1 30.33 17.46 20.37
CA MET A 1 28.94 17.08 20.60
C MET A 1 28.21 17.09 19.25
N ARG A 2 27.93 15.91 18.67
CA ARG A 2 27.04 15.81 17.51
C ARG A 2 25.61 15.93 18.03
N TYR A 3 24.96 17.04 17.77
CA TYR A 3 23.52 17.13 17.93
C TYR A 3 22.88 16.18 16.90
N THR A 4 22.62 14.96 17.28
CA THR A 4 21.75 14.06 16.52
C THR A 4 20.36 14.65 16.61
N MET A 5 19.93 15.39 15.60
CA MET A 5 18.55 15.83 15.47
C MET A 5 17.66 14.58 15.47
N GLU A 6 16.92 14.39 16.54
CA GLU A 6 15.89 13.35 16.59
C GLU A 6 14.85 13.67 15.51
N ILE A 7 14.70 12.76 14.55
CA ILE A 7 13.69 12.90 13.52
C ILE A 7 12.40 12.30 14.08
N LYS A 8 11.37 13.11 14.15
CA LYS A 8 10.04 12.69 14.62
C LYS A 8 9.07 12.64 13.45
N ALA A 9 8.15 11.72 13.50
CA ALA A 9 7.08 11.59 12.51
C ALA A 9 5.86 10.99 13.19
N THR A 10 4.70 11.17 12.58
CA THR A 10 3.48 10.51 13.03
C THR A 10 2.86 9.70 11.90
N GLY A 11 2.05 8.75 12.26
CA GLY A 11 1.30 7.96 11.30
C GLY A 11 0.02 7.40 11.90
N LYS A 12 -1.02 7.36 11.09
CA LYS A 12 -2.32 6.82 11.46
C LYS A 12 -2.82 5.89 10.36
N LEU A 13 -3.48 4.80 10.76
CA LEU A 13 -4.14 3.89 9.83
C LEU A 13 -5.46 4.51 9.34
N THR A 14 -5.39 5.37 8.34
CA THR A 14 -6.55 5.96 7.69
C THR A 14 -7.06 5.05 6.56
N LEU A 15 -8.30 5.30 6.10
CA LEU A 15 -8.83 4.60 4.93
C LEU A 15 -7.96 4.82 3.67
N ASP A 16 -7.42 6.05 3.50
CA ASP A 16 -6.50 6.39 2.40
C ASP A 16 -5.18 5.61 2.50
N ALA A 17 -4.59 5.51 3.71
CA ALA A 17 -3.38 4.74 3.94
C ALA A 17 -3.57 3.25 3.62
N ILE A 18 -4.70 2.65 4.06
CA ILE A 18 -5.01 1.25 3.77
C ILE A 18 -5.27 1.03 2.28
N GLY A 19 -6.01 1.93 1.62
CA GLY A 19 -6.22 1.88 0.19
C GLY A 19 -4.91 1.93 -0.58
N THR A 20 -4.05 2.90 -0.24
CA THR A 20 -2.72 3.06 -0.85
C THR A 20 -1.84 1.82 -0.62
N LEU A 21 -1.84 1.26 0.60
CA LEU A 21 -1.10 0.03 0.92
C LEU A 21 -1.58 -1.17 0.09
N LEU A 22 -2.90 -1.37 -0.01
CA LEU A 22 -3.49 -2.46 -0.78
C LEU A 22 -3.16 -2.31 -2.28
N HIS A 23 -3.27 -1.10 -2.83
CA HIS A 23 -2.90 -0.84 -4.22
C HIS A 23 -1.41 -1.09 -4.47
N ALA A 24 -0.52 -0.59 -3.59
CA ALA A 24 0.91 -0.80 -3.71
C ALA A 24 1.32 -2.28 -3.61
N THR A 25 0.63 -3.06 -2.77
CA THR A 25 0.86 -4.51 -2.65
C THR A 25 0.26 -5.30 -3.82
N MET A 26 -0.95 -4.98 -4.26
CA MET A 26 -1.65 -5.62 -5.37
C MET A 26 -0.88 -5.47 -6.69
N PHE A 27 -0.37 -4.29 -6.97
CA PHE A 27 0.41 -4.02 -8.19
C PHE A 27 1.93 -4.16 -8.01
N ARG A 28 2.38 -4.76 -6.91
CA ARG A 28 3.81 -5.04 -6.62
C ARG A 28 4.71 -3.80 -6.74
N GLY A 29 4.22 -2.65 -6.32
CA GLY A 29 4.95 -1.39 -6.38
C GLY A 29 4.94 -0.69 -7.74
N LYS A 30 4.20 -1.21 -8.72
CA LYS A 30 3.99 -0.50 -10.01
C LYS A 30 2.89 0.55 -9.86
N SER A 31 2.89 1.55 -10.74
CA SER A 31 1.85 2.58 -10.75
C SER A 31 0.47 1.96 -11.01
N PRO A 32 -0.48 2.06 -10.07
CA PRO A 32 -1.81 1.47 -10.23
C PRO A 32 -2.53 1.99 -11.48
N LYS A 33 -2.39 3.30 -11.78
CA LYS A 33 -3.01 3.91 -12.97
C LYS A 33 -2.54 3.26 -14.26
N LYS A 34 -1.20 3.03 -14.40
CA LYS A 34 -0.63 2.39 -15.59
C LYS A 34 -1.07 0.93 -15.73
N GLU A 35 -1.15 0.20 -14.62
CA GLU A 35 -1.58 -1.21 -14.65
C GLU A 35 -3.08 -1.33 -14.96
N ILE A 36 -3.94 -0.43 -14.45
CA ILE A 36 -5.36 -0.39 -14.81
C ILE A 36 -5.53 -0.10 -16.30
N VAL A 37 -4.79 0.87 -16.87
CA VAL A 37 -4.86 1.16 -18.31
C VAL A 37 -4.48 -0.06 -19.13
N LYS A 38 -3.45 -0.81 -18.74
CA LYS A 38 -3.07 -2.06 -19.43
C LYS A 38 -4.17 -3.12 -19.34
N ILE A 39 -4.75 -3.33 -18.16
CA ILE A 39 -5.84 -4.29 -17.97
C ILE A 39 -7.05 -3.89 -18.80
N SER A 40 -7.42 -2.61 -18.80
CA SER A 40 -8.52 -2.08 -19.61
C SER A 40 -8.28 -2.27 -21.11
N ALA A 41 -7.05 -2.06 -21.59
CA ALA A 41 -6.69 -2.30 -22.98
C ALA A 41 -6.80 -3.78 -23.35
N VAL A 42 -6.37 -4.69 -22.46
CA VAL A 42 -6.52 -6.15 -22.68
C VAL A 42 -7.99 -6.55 -22.75
N ILE A 43 -8.84 -6.02 -21.82
CA ILE A 43 -10.29 -6.28 -21.83
C ILE A 43 -10.91 -5.77 -23.13
N ALA A 44 -10.56 -4.55 -23.58
CA ALA A 44 -11.09 -3.98 -24.82
C ALA A 44 -10.69 -4.81 -26.04
N LEU A 45 -9.44 -5.26 -26.11
CA LEU A 45 -8.97 -6.14 -27.20
C LEU A 45 -9.72 -7.48 -27.19
N PHE A 46 -9.95 -8.05 -26.02
CA PHE A 46 -10.67 -9.30 -25.85
C PHE A 46 -12.14 -9.19 -26.28
N LEU A 47 -12.81 -8.08 -25.92
CA LEU A 47 -14.19 -7.79 -26.36
C LEU A 47 -14.26 -7.53 -27.86
N ALA A 48 -13.28 -6.83 -28.44
CA ALA A 48 -13.21 -6.60 -29.88
C ALA A 48 -13.06 -7.92 -30.64
N PHE A 49 -12.19 -8.83 -30.15
CA PHE A 49 -12.00 -10.15 -30.71
C PHE A 49 -13.30 -10.99 -30.65
N SER A 50 -14.00 -10.98 -29.51
CA SER A 50 -15.24 -11.73 -29.36
C SER A 50 -16.37 -11.19 -30.25
N LEU A 51 -16.39 -9.86 -30.51
CA LEU A 51 -17.33 -9.24 -31.43
C LEU A 51 -17.06 -9.65 -32.88
N VAL A 52 -15.78 -9.66 -33.30
CA VAL A 52 -15.39 -10.15 -34.64
C VAL A 52 -15.77 -11.61 -34.81
N TRP A 53 -15.54 -12.45 -33.77
CA TRP A 53 -15.94 -13.85 -33.78
C TRP A 53 -17.45 -14.02 -33.97
N LEU A 54 -18.26 -13.24 -33.24
CA LEU A 54 -19.73 -13.25 -33.40
C LEU A 54 -20.16 -12.90 -34.83
N LEU A 55 -19.52 -11.89 -35.43
CA LEU A 55 -19.85 -11.44 -36.79
C LEU A 55 -19.45 -12.46 -37.87
N LEU A 56 -18.39 -13.25 -37.65
CA LEU A 56 -17.90 -14.23 -38.62
C LEU A 56 -18.58 -15.59 -38.50
N PHE A 57 -18.91 -16.02 -37.29
CA PHE A 57 -19.38 -17.37 -37.01
C PHE A 57 -20.80 -17.42 -36.45
N GLU A 58 -21.42 -16.28 -36.22
CA GLU A 58 -22.78 -16.14 -35.64
C GLU A 58 -22.94 -16.87 -34.28
N ASP A 59 -21.81 -17.09 -33.58
CA ASP A 59 -21.75 -17.83 -32.31
C ASP A 59 -22.05 -16.88 -31.14
N ALA A 60 -23.34 -16.74 -30.83
CA ALA A 60 -23.82 -15.90 -29.74
C ALA A 60 -23.45 -16.45 -28.35
N GLU A 61 -23.30 -17.77 -28.20
CA GLU A 61 -22.92 -18.37 -26.91
C GLU A 61 -21.49 -18.00 -26.54
N PHE A 62 -20.56 -18.12 -27.48
CA PHE A 62 -19.18 -17.73 -27.26
C PHE A 62 -19.06 -16.25 -26.88
N PHE A 63 -19.77 -15.38 -27.58
CA PHE A 63 -19.82 -13.95 -27.26
C PHE A 63 -20.34 -13.70 -25.83
N ALA A 64 -21.42 -14.37 -25.42
CA ALA A 64 -22.00 -14.25 -24.08
C ALA A 64 -21.01 -14.69 -22.99
N TYR A 65 -20.28 -15.80 -23.19
CA TYR A 65 -19.24 -16.24 -22.25
C TYR A 65 -18.12 -15.22 -22.11
N MET A 66 -17.64 -14.65 -23.21
CA MET A 66 -16.58 -13.65 -23.19
C MET A 66 -17.02 -12.36 -22.50
N LEU A 67 -18.25 -11.94 -22.72
CA LEU A 67 -18.83 -10.80 -22.02
C LEU A 67 -18.94 -11.04 -20.50
N ALA A 68 -19.41 -12.23 -20.10
CA ALA A 68 -19.50 -12.61 -18.70
C ALA A 68 -18.13 -12.59 -18.01
N VAL A 69 -17.08 -13.11 -18.66
CA VAL A 69 -15.71 -13.06 -18.14
C VAL A 69 -15.22 -11.62 -17.98
N ALA A 70 -15.45 -10.75 -18.98
CA ALA A 70 -15.08 -9.36 -18.92
C ALA A 70 -15.76 -8.62 -17.74
N VAL A 71 -17.06 -8.85 -17.56
CA VAL A 71 -17.85 -8.29 -16.44
C VAL A 71 -17.31 -8.77 -15.11
N MET A 72 -16.98 -10.07 -14.98
CA MET A 72 -16.40 -10.63 -13.75
C MET A 72 -15.05 -9.98 -13.40
N ILE A 73 -14.18 -9.76 -14.39
CA ILE A 73 -12.90 -9.07 -14.17
C ILE A 73 -13.12 -7.64 -13.69
N ILE A 74 -14.06 -6.90 -14.31
CA ILE A 74 -14.39 -5.53 -13.91
C ILE A 74 -14.92 -5.52 -12.47
N LEU A 75 -15.81 -6.44 -12.10
CA LEU A 75 -16.32 -6.55 -10.73
C LEU A 75 -15.22 -6.84 -9.72
N MET A 76 -14.26 -7.72 -10.05
CA MET A 76 -13.09 -7.99 -9.21
C MET A 76 -12.21 -6.74 -9.01
N LEU A 77 -12.00 -5.95 -10.06
CA LEU A 77 -11.25 -4.69 -9.96
C LEU A 77 -11.97 -3.67 -9.08
N VAL A 78 -13.28 -3.50 -9.27
CA VAL A 78 -14.11 -2.61 -8.44
C VAL A 78 -14.09 -3.05 -6.99
N TYR A 79 -14.24 -4.34 -6.72
CA TYR A 79 -14.16 -4.91 -5.38
C TYR A 79 -12.80 -4.62 -4.73
N GLY A 80 -11.70 -4.92 -5.40
CA GLY A 80 -10.34 -4.71 -4.88
C GLY A 80 -10.02 -3.23 -4.65
N TRP A 81 -10.57 -2.35 -5.49
CA TRP A 81 -10.27 -0.92 -5.41
C TRP A 81 -11.12 -0.16 -4.39
N PHE A 82 -12.41 -0.44 -4.32
CA PHE A 82 -13.33 0.36 -3.52
C PHE A 82 -13.85 -0.37 -2.28
N ILE A 83 -14.11 -1.67 -2.38
CA ILE A 83 -14.79 -2.41 -1.32
C ILE A 83 -13.77 -2.96 -0.31
N LEU A 84 -12.71 -3.60 -0.78
CA LEU A 84 -11.73 -4.25 0.07
C LEU A 84 -11.04 -3.28 1.06
N PRO A 85 -10.61 -2.05 0.67
CA PRO A 85 -10.05 -1.10 1.62
C PRO A 85 -11.03 -0.72 2.74
N ARG A 86 -12.31 -0.55 2.41
CA ARG A 86 -13.37 -0.22 3.38
C ARG A 86 -13.62 -1.35 4.36
N ILE A 87 -13.65 -2.60 3.88
CA ILE A 87 -13.79 -3.78 4.74
C ILE A 87 -12.60 -3.87 5.69
N ARG A 88 -11.37 -3.75 5.17
CA ARG A 88 -10.15 -3.80 5.98
C ARG A 88 -10.10 -2.67 7.01
N TYR A 89 -10.47 -1.45 6.63
CA TYR A 89 -10.54 -0.32 7.56
C TYR A 89 -11.57 -0.54 8.67
N LYS A 90 -12.76 -1.07 8.34
CA LYS A 90 -13.77 -1.41 9.35
C LYS A 90 -13.30 -2.50 10.31
N ALA A 91 -12.57 -3.49 9.80
CA ALA A 91 -12.06 -4.61 10.60
C ALA A 91 -10.99 -4.20 11.62
N LEU A 92 -10.36 -3.01 11.47
CA LEU A 92 -9.40 -2.50 12.46
C LEU A 92 -10.03 -2.16 13.82
N GLY A 93 -11.34 -1.95 13.90
CA GLY A 93 -12.02 -1.61 15.16
C GLY A 93 -11.39 -0.37 15.82
N LYS A 94 -11.01 -0.49 17.09
CA LYS A 94 -10.34 0.57 17.88
C LYS A 94 -8.91 0.88 17.38
N MET A 95 -8.24 -0.03 16.67
CA MET A 95 -6.87 0.21 16.16
C MET A 95 -6.80 1.37 15.17
N LYS A 96 -7.90 1.74 14.51
CA LYS A 96 -7.94 2.93 13.62
C LYS A 96 -7.75 4.27 14.35
N GLU A 97 -7.93 4.29 15.68
CA GLU A 97 -7.80 5.48 16.53
C GLU A 97 -6.37 5.68 17.00
N PHE A 98 -5.52 4.64 16.93
CA PHE A 98 -4.12 4.75 17.28
C PHE A 98 -3.39 5.74 16.37
N VAL A 99 -2.72 6.68 17.01
CA VAL A 99 -1.74 7.55 16.39
C VAL A 99 -0.36 7.07 16.82
N ASN A 100 0.43 6.62 15.86
CA ASN A 100 1.78 6.19 16.12
C ASN A 100 2.74 7.38 15.96
N GLU A 101 3.54 7.63 16.97
CA GLU A 101 4.65 8.58 16.95
C GLU A 101 5.96 7.81 16.75
N TYR A 102 6.76 8.26 15.80
CA TYR A 102 8.04 7.65 15.46
C TYR A 102 9.16 8.56 15.86
N THR A 103 10.16 8.01 16.54
CA THR A 103 11.42 8.70 16.84
C THR A 103 12.57 7.87 16.28
N PHE A 104 13.27 8.41 15.26
CA PHE A 104 14.32 7.70 14.52
C PHE A 104 15.68 7.94 15.16
N GLY A 105 16.24 6.91 15.80
CA GLY A 105 17.60 6.85 16.32
C GLY A 105 18.65 6.42 15.29
N GLU A 106 19.87 6.09 15.72
CA GLU A 106 20.94 5.63 14.82
C GLU A 106 20.77 4.16 14.40
N GLU A 107 20.51 3.25 15.34
CA GLU A 107 20.40 1.80 15.10
C GLU A 107 18.97 1.26 15.18
N SER A 108 18.09 2.03 15.82
CA SER A 108 16.70 1.68 16.06
C SER A 108 15.78 2.89 15.91
N PHE A 109 14.50 2.65 15.85
CA PHE A 109 13.48 3.68 15.99
C PHE A 109 12.46 3.24 17.04
N THR A 110 11.94 4.21 17.76
CA THR A 110 10.88 3.99 18.74
C THR A 110 9.52 4.31 18.12
N VAL A 111 8.55 3.46 18.39
CA VAL A 111 7.15 3.66 18.02
C VAL A 111 6.36 3.79 19.31
N SER A 112 5.78 4.94 19.54
CA SER A 112 4.86 5.19 20.63
C SER A 112 3.45 5.33 20.05
N GLY A 113 2.57 4.41 20.42
CA GLY A 113 1.16 4.43 20.01
C GLY A 113 0.28 4.83 21.18
N ASP A 114 -0.64 5.75 20.96
CA ASP A 114 -1.63 6.15 21.97
C ASP A 114 -3.00 6.30 21.31
N ASN A 115 -4.04 5.80 21.98
CA ASN A 115 -5.44 6.00 21.61
C ASN A 115 -6.28 6.55 22.77
N GLY A 116 -5.65 7.02 23.84
CA GLY A 116 -6.29 7.51 25.06
C GLY A 116 -6.71 6.44 26.05
N GLU A 117 -6.88 5.18 25.63
CA GLU A 117 -7.17 4.03 26.52
C GLU A 117 -5.92 3.15 26.73
N TYR A 118 -5.09 3.03 25.73
CA TYR A 118 -3.87 2.21 25.71
C TYR A 118 -2.71 2.99 25.15
N SER A 119 -1.59 2.92 25.83
CA SER A 119 -0.29 3.46 25.36
C SER A 119 0.68 2.29 25.20
N GLU A 120 1.30 2.21 24.04
CA GLU A 120 2.32 1.22 23.71
C GLU A 120 3.59 1.95 23.30
N ASN A 121 4.73 1.50 23.81
CA ASN A 121 6.03 2.01 23.40
C ASN A 121 6.94 0.83 23.03
N THR A 122 7.31 0.75 21.76
CA THR A 122 8.09 -0.34 21.23
C THR A 122 9.33 0.20 20.52
N GLU A 123 10.50 -0.29 20.92
CA GLU A 123 11.74 -0.04 20.19
C GLU A 123 11.97 -1.12 19.14
N THR A 124 12.18 -0.69 17.90
CA THR A 124 12.41 -1.56 16.75
C THR A 124 13.78 -1.28 16.14
N ARG A 125 14.63 -2.30 16.07
CA ARG A 125 15.90 -2.21 15.34
C ARG A 125 15.65 -2.20 13.83
N TYR A 126 16.43 -1.44 13.09
CA TYR A 126 16.31 -1.43 11.62
C TYR A 126 16.51 -2.82 11.01
N SER A 127 17.34 -3.68 11.62
CA SER A 127 17.55 -5.07 11.17
C SER A 127 16.31 -5.96 11.26
N ALA A 128 15.30 -5.58 12.03
CA ALA A 128 14.03 -6.30 12.13
C ALA A 128 13.05 -5.94 11.01
N ILE A 129 13.39 -4.98 10.15
CA ILE A 129 12.55 -4.58 9.02
C ILE A 129 12.75 -5.56 7.87
N SER A 130 11.67 -6.19 7.42
CA SER A 130 11.70 -7.13 6.29
C SER A 130 11.50 -6.45 4.94
N LYS A 131 10.68 -5.39 4.91
CA LYS A 131 10.30 -4.71 3.68
C LYS A 131 9.87 -3.28 3.96
N VAL A 132 10.14 -2.37 3.04
CA VAL A 132 9.60 -1.01 3.02
C VAL A 132 8.92 -0.76 1.68
N ILE A 133 7.72 -0.19 1.73
CA ILE A 133 7.03 0.34 0.54
C ILE A 133 6.89 1.85 0.75
N GLU A 134 7.53 2.61 -0.09
CA GLU A 134 7.39 4.07 -0.12
C GLU A 134 6.43 4.48 -1.24
N THR A 135 5.44 5.29 -0.91
CA THR A 135 4.51 5.91 -1.87
C THR A 135 4.70 7.43 -1.89
N GLU A 136 3.90 8.15 -2.63
CA GLU A 136 3.97 9.62 -2.63
C GLU A 136 3.67 10.23 -1.24
N LYS A 137 2.69 9.70 -0.51
CA LYS A 137 2.22 10.21 0.77
C LYS A 137 2.77 9.47 1.99
N TYR A 138 2.99 8.16 1.87
CA TYR A 138 3.26 7.27 3.00
C TYR A 138 4.56 6.48 2.84
N ILE A 139 5.12 6.07 3.99
CA ILE A 139 6.15 5.02 4.07
C ILE A 139 5.55 3.89 4.92
N PHE A 140 5.42 2.71 4.33
CA PHE A 140 4.95 1.50 4.99
C PHE A 140 6.15 0.64 5.37
N ILE A 141 6.34 0.41 6.66
CA ILE A 141 7.46 -0.36 7.22
C ILE A 141 6.92 -1.69 7.70
N PHE A 142 7.36 -2.78 7.10
CA PHE A 142 6.96 -4.14 7.46
C PHE A 142 8.02 -4.78 8.34
N GLN A 143 7.62 -5.22 9.52
CA GLN A 143 8.40 -6.10 10.37
C GLN A 143 8.15 -7.57 9.99
N THR A 144 6.88 -7.92 9.82
CA THR A 144 6.40 -9.22 9.32
C THR A 144 5.40 -9.00 8.17
N PRO A 145 5.01 -10.04 7.44
CA PRO A 145 3.98 -9.91 6.41
C PRO A 145 2.63 -9.35 6.90
N SER A 146 2.32 -9.53 8.18
CA SER A 146 1.07 -9.09 8.82
C SER A 146 1.20 -7.84 9.69
N SER A 147 2.43 -7.45 10.07
CA SER A 147 2.70 -6.26 10.88
C SER A 147 3.26 -5.14 10.02
N VAL A 148 2.49 -4.08 9.86
CA VAL A 148 2.86 -2.90 9.10
C VAL A 148 2.72 -1.64 9.94
N LEU A 149 3.78 -0.85 9.96
CA LEU A 149 3.80 0.48 10.52
C LEU A 149 3.61 1.49 9.39
N VAL A 150 2.78 2.51 9.62
CA VAL A 150 2.45 3.53 8.61
C VAL A 150 3.00 4.86 9.08
N LEU A 151 3.88 5.45 8.28
CA LEU A 151 4.41 6.79 8.50
C LEU A 151 3.86 7.71 7.41
N GLU A 152 3.29 8.82 7.83
CA GLU A 152 2.82 9.85 6.91
C GLU A 152 3.94 10.86 6.65
N LYS A 153 4.32 11.06 5.38
CA LYS A 153 5.47 11.91 5.02
C LYS A 153 5.29 13.38 5.38
N SER A 154 4.06 13.86 5.35
CA SER A 154 3.72 15.25 5.70
C SER A 154 3.96 15.59 7.17
N THR A 155 4.04 14.59 8.05
CA THR A 155 4.22 14.76 9.49
C THR A 155 5.67 14.70 9.93
N VAL A 156 6.60 14.42 9.02
CA VAL A 156 8.02 14.29 9.35
C VAL A 156 8.59 15.65 9.76
N VAL A 157 9.04 15.74 11.01
CA VAL A 157 9.79 16.87 11.53
C VAL A 157 11.27 16.58 11.35
N GLY A 158 11.89 17.31 10.42
CA GLY A 158 13.28 17.11 10.00
C GLY A 158 13.40 16.72 8.53
N ASP A 159 14.55 16.15 8.16
CA ASP A 159 14.81 15.77 6.77
C ASP A 159 14.38 14.32 6.49
N ILE A 160 13.34 14.16 5.70
CA ILE A 160 12.83 12.86 5.25
C ILE A 160 13.89 12.04 4.48
N SER A 161 14.87 12.70 3.88
CA SER A 161 15.98 12.03 3.18
C SER A 161 16.83 11.22 4.15
N GLN A 162 16.96 11.65 5.39
CA GLN A 162 17.66 10.91 6.44
C GLN A 162 16.88 9.66 6.86
N VAL A 163 15.54 9.74 6.97
CA VAL A 163 14.69 8.56 7.21
C VAL A 163 14.87 7.54 6.09
N ARG A 164 14.82 8.00 4.83
CA ARG A 164 15.05 7.15 3.66
C ARG A 164 16.43 6.50 3.69
N TYR A 165 17.46 7.27 4.02
CA TYR A 165 18.83 6.78 4.10
C TYR A 165 18.95 5.67 5.16
N LYS A 166 18.44 5.90 6.39
CA LYS A 166 18.43 4.92 7.46
C LYS A 166 17.69 3.64 7.07
N LEU A 167 16.50 3.78 6.47
CA LEU A 167 15.73 2.63 6.01
C LEU A 167 16.44 1.87 4.87
N ARG A 168 17.10 2.56 3.93
CA ARG A 168 17.82 1.92 2.81
C ARG A 168 19.14 1.29 3.19
N SER A 169 19.77 1.72 4.27
CA SER A 169 21.04 1.17 4.75
C SER A 169 20.93 -0.24 5.33
N VAL A 170 19.71 -0.74 5.55
CA VAL A 170 19.45 -2.07 6.09
C VAL A 170 19.79 -3.14 5.05
N GLN A 171 20.74 -4.02 5.39
CA GLN A 171 21.11 -5.15 4.53
C GLN A 171 19.95 -6.15 4.41
N ASN A 172 19.77 -6.72 3.21
CA ASN A 172 18.74 -7.72 2.90
C ASN A 172 17.27 -7.24 2.98
N MET A 173 17.04 -5.94 3.18
CA MET A 173 15.69 -5.38 3.17
C MET A 173 15.21 -5.07 1.74
N LYS A 174 13.96 -5.39 1.44
CA LYS A 174 13.34 -5.04 0.17
C LYS A 174 12.74 -3.64 0.23
N TYR A 175 13.36 -2.67 -0.43
CA TYR A 175 12.83 -1.31 -0.56
C TYR A 175 12.14 -1.13 -1.92
N ILE A 176 10.86 -0.74 -1.91
CA ILE A 176 10.03 -0.56 -3.11
C ILE A 176 9.48 0.86 -3.12
N PHE A 177 9.75 1.60 -4.19
CA PHE A 177 9.05 2.86 -4.44
C PHE A 177 7.85 2.62 -5.35
N CYS A 178 6.65 3.05 -4.90
CA CYS A 178 5.41 2.97 -5.66
C CYS A 178 4.89 4.39 -5.91
N PRO A 179 4.82 4.87 -7.13
CA PRO A 179 4.23 6.16 -7.47
C PRO A 179 2.68 6.05 -7.47
N CYS A 180 2.08 5.97 -6.28
CA CYS A 180 0.64 5.87 -6.09
C CYS A 180 0.15 6.76 -4.94
#